data_79e6e276822ec4fdbfe54e7ce9f8fea9
#
_entry.id   79e6e276822ec4fdbfe54e7ce9f8fea9
#
_cell.length_a   1.000
_cell.length_b   1.000
_cell.length_c   1.000
_cell.angle_alpha   90.00
_cell.angle_beta   90.00
_cell.angle_gamma   90.00
#
_symmetry.space_group_name_H-M   'P 1'
#
loop_
_entity.id
_entity.type
_entity.pdbx_description
1 polymer ?
#
loop_
_entity_poly.entity_id
_entity_poly.type
_entity_poly.pdbx_seq_one_letter_code
_entity_poly.pdbx_strand_id
1 'polypeptide(L)'
;MPAKFISAGEAAELIKDGSTVAIDGFIGFCLADDILGNIEERFIRDGHPRDLSVVNVAGLGGDGRDRGINHFAHRGLMRRFLCSNLSLAPKLYPLIMDNTFPTFMMPQGVLSHMMRAIASHKLGVITKVGTKTFVDPRIDGGKVNDAAENRGENIVELLDLHGSEYLFYPAFPIDVAIIKGSIADRDGNISIEKEAIHIEQFEMAAAARNSGGIVMVQVDRIVDHGGIHPQMVTVPSTLVDYVIQGTPGNTGQHFIPDQDFVPSWCGDEKIPFGDIKPLPLDTHKVICRRACMEVRAGDFMNLGIGIPMNVSEALNEEG
;
A
#
# COMPACT_ATOMS: atom_id res chain seq x y z
N MET A 1 7.94 24.93 -3.32
CA MET A 1 9.17 24.89 -4.15
C MET A 1 8.93 23.84 -5.23
N PRO A 2 9.53 23.92 -6.41
CA PRO A 2 9.41 22.87 -7.40
C PRO A 2 9.98 21.55 -6.85
N ALA A 3 9.44 20.43 -7.29
CA ALA A 3 9.93 19.10 -6.91
C ALA A 3 11.40 18.93 -7.34
N LYS A 4 12.18 18.22 -6.53
CA LYS A 4 13.58 17.90 -6.83
C LYS A 4 13.68 16.48 -7.38
N PHE A 5 14.51 16.31 -8.39
CA PHE A 5 14.78 15.01 -8.99
C PHE A 5 16.09 14.46 -8.38
N ILE A 6 15.96 13.33 -7.70
CA ILE A 6 17.06 12.72 -6.92
C ILE A 6 17.11 11.20 -7.16
N SER A 7 18.21 10.57 -6.77
CA SER A 7 18.33 9.11 -6.74
C SER A 7 17.59 8.50 -5.55
N ALA A 8 17.33 7.18 -5.60
CA ALA A 8 16.74 6.45 -4.48
C ALA A 8 17.65 6.44 -3.24
N GLY A 9 18.97 6.42 -3.43
CA GLY A 9 19.93 6.55 -2.33
C GLY A 9 19.85 7.92 -1.65
N GLU A 10 19.81 9.02 -2.42
CA GLU A 10 19.61 10.36 -1.86
C GLU A 10 18.27 10.49 -1.15
N ALA A 11 17.20 9.83 -1.66
CA ALA A 11 15.90 9.82 -1.01
C ALA A 11 15.97 9.10 0.36
N ALA A 12 16.65 7.97 0.44
CA ALA A 12 16.85 7.26 1.70
C ALA A 12 17.60 8.11 2.74
N GLU A 13 18.60 8.93 2.33
CA GLU A 13 19.36 9.82 3.22
C GLU A 13 18.50 10.93 3.86
N LEU A 14 17.37 11.29 3.27
CA LEU A 14 16.46 12.30 3.80
C LEU A 14 15.59 11.80 4.95
N ILE A 15 15.44 10.48 5.10
CA ILE A 15 14.60 9.90 6.14
C ILE A 15 15.35 9.94 7.47
N LYS A 16 14.75 10.58 8.46
CA LYS A 16 15.33 10.74 9.80
C LYS A 16 14.94 9.59 10.72
N ASP A 17 15.79 9.33 11.70
CA ASP A 17 15.46 8.41 12.80
C ASP A 17 14.15 8.81 13.49
N GLY A 18 13.36 7.81 13.85
CA GLY A 18 12.09 8.00 14.52
C GLY A 18 10.94 8.53 13.66
N SER A 19 11.15 8.77 12.36
CA SER A 19 10.09 9.26 11.45
C SER A 19 8.91 8.30 11.35
N THR A 20 7.72 8.86 11.16
CA THR A 20 6.53 8.12 10.69
C THR A 20 6.56 8.08 9.17
N VAL A 21 6.74 6.88 8.61
CA VAL A 21 6.84 6.64 7.17
C VAL A 21 5.59 5.92 6.70
N ALA A 22 4.77 6.59 5.88
CA ALA A 22 3.63 5.99 5.20
C ALA A 22 4.07 5.48 3.82
N ILE A 23 3.79 4.21 3.54
CA ILE A 23 4.19 3.54 2.30
C ILE A 23 2.93 3.11 1.58
N ASP A 24 2.78 3.58 0.34
CA ASP A 24 1.69 3.20 -0.54
C ASP A 24 2.04 1.94 -1.34
N GLY A 25 1.02 1.26 -1.85
CA GLY A 25 1.15 0.04 -2.63
C GLY A 25 0.22 -1.07 -2.17
N PHE A 26 -0.10 -1.97 -3.09
CA PHE A 26 -0.97 -3.13 -2.86
C PHE A 26 -0.38 -4.37 -3.53
N ILE A 27 -0.07 -5.38 -2.74
CA ILE A 27 0.60 -6.61 -3.19
C ILE A 27 1.98 -6.27 -3.79
N GLY A 28 2.12 -6.18 -5.10
CA GLY A 28 3.30 -5.71 -5.83
C GLY A 28 3.01 -4.55 -6.77
N PHE A 29 1.76 -4.06 -6.78
CA PHE A 29 1.35 -2.91 -7.59
C PHE A 29 1.59 -1.60 -6.86
N CYS A 30 1.87 -0.55 -7.61
CA CYS A 30 2.19 0.79 -7.08
C CYS A 30 3.33 0.75 -6.04
N LEU A 31 4.34 -0.10 -6.26
CA LEU A 31 5.44 -0.36 -5.35
C LEU A 31 6.67 0.49 -5.70
N ALA A 32 7.05 1.37 -4.80
CA ALA A 32 8.26 2.21 -4.92
C ALA A 32 9.51 1.47 -4.38
N ASP A 33 9.82 0.31 -4.92
CA ASP A 33 10.76 -0.66 -4.36
C ASP A 33 12.22 -0.19 -4.34
N ASP A 34 12.64 0.66 -5.28
CA ASP A 34 13.99 1.25 -5.25
C ASP A 34 14.21 2.11 -4.02
N ILE A 35 13.21 2.91 -3.63
CA ILE A 35 13.31 3.72 -2.41
C ILE A 35 13.39 2.81 -1.18
N LEU A 36 12.53 1.77 -1.12
CA LEU A 36 12.49 0.86 0.04
C LEU A 36 13.78 0.04 0.16
N GLY A 37 14.30 -0.47 -0.95
CA GLY A 37 15.59 -1.18 -0.98
C GLY A 37 16.75 -0.29 -0.54
N ASN A 38 16.78 0.98 -0.97
CA ASN A 38 17.83 1.92 -0.55
C ASN A 38 17.73 2.31 0.93
N ILE A 39 16.53 2.30 1.53
CA ILE A 39 16.36 2.44 2.99
C ILE A 39 17.02 1.26 3.71
N GLU A 40 16.79 0.03 3.23
CA GLU A 40 17.42 -1.18 3.75
C GLU A 40 18.95 -1.11 3.62
N GLU A 41 19.46 -0.81 2.43
CA GLU A 41 20.89 -0.69 2.15
C GLU A 41 21.57 0.33 3.07
N ARG A 42 20.96 1.50 3.25
CA ARG A 42 21.46 2.53 4.16
C ARG A 42 21.48 2.02 5.60
N PHE A 43 20.41 1.34 6.06
CA PHE A 43 20.38 0.79 7.40
C PHE A 43 21.46 -0.27 7.62
N ILE A 44 21.68 -1.15 6.64
CA ILE A 44 22.73 -2.18 6.72
C ILE A 44 24.13 -1.53 6.72
N ARG A 45 24.34 -0.47 5.97
CA ARG A 45 25.61 0.22 5.83
C ARG A 45 26.02 1.01 7.08
N ASP A 46 25.12 1.78 7.65
CA ASP A 46 25.45 2.76 8.70
C ASP A 46 24.49 2.77 9.92
N GLY A 47 23.50 1.88 9.95
CA GLY A 47 22.53 1.77 11.05
C GLY A 47 21.45 2.85 11.06
N HIS A 48 21.28 3.59 9.99
CA HIS A 48 20.28 4.64 9.80
C HIS A 48 19.50 4.44 8.49
N PRO A 49 18.22 4.90 8.41
CA PRO A 49 17.41 5.39 9.51
C PRO A 49 17.06 4.28 10.48
N ARG A 50 16.75 4.60 11.72
CA ARG A 50 16.32 3.64 12.73
C ARG A 50 15.08 4.11 13.47
N ASP A 51 14.46 3.18 14.21
CA ASP A 51 13.30 3.47 15.06
C ASP A 51 12.11 4.07 14.28
N LEU A 52 11.90 3.66 13.03
CA LEU A 52 10.82 4.16 12.19
C LEU A 52 9.45 3.65 12.69
N SER A 53 8.43 4.52 12.62
CA SER A 53 7.04 4.12 12.73
C SER A 53 6.48 3.93 11.32
N VAL A 54 6.33 2.69 10.87
CA VAL A 54 5.93 2.39 9.50
C VAL A 54 4.43 2.16 9.42
N VAL A 55 3.80 2.78 8.41
CA VAL A 55 2.37 2.64 8.11
C VAL A 55 2.22 2.15 6.68
N ASN A 56 1.50 1.04 6.50
CA ASN A 56 1.15 0.52 5.19
C ASN A 56 -0.36 0.28 5.10
N VAL A 57 -1.02 0.90 4.13
CA VAL A 57 -2.49 0.85 4.00
C VAL A 57 -2.97 -0.53 3.61
N ALA A 58 -2.30 -1.17 2.65
CA ALA A 58 -2.63 -2.53 2.19
C ALA A 58 -1.45 -3.47 2.36
N GLY A 59 -1.62 -4.77 2.15
CA GLY A 59 -0.51 -5.72 2.18
C GLY A 59 0.48 -5.44 1.03
N LEU A 60 1.75 -5.21 1.33
CA LEU A 60 2.77 -4.82 0.37
C LEU A 60 3.98 -5.75 0.47
N GLY A 61 4.31 -6.48 -0.60
CA GLY A 61 5.44 -7.40 -0.59
C GLY A 61 5.67 -8.16 -1.88
N GLY A 62 4.94 -7.83 -2.95
CA GLY A 62 5.09 -8.48 -4.25
C GLY A 62 4.90 -10.01 -4.14
N ASP A 63 5.93 -10.76 -4.51
CA ASP A 63 5.95 -12.21 -4.37
C ASP A 63 6.17 -12.70 -2.92
N GLY A 64 6.21 -11.78 -1.96
CA GLY A 64 6.33 -12.08 -0.54
C GLY A 64 7.72 -12.46 -0.05
N ARG A 65 8.78 -12.18 -0.82
CA ARG A 65 10.16 -12.57 -0.45
C ARG A 65 11.05 -11.39 -0.09
N ASP A 66 11.47 -10.62 -1.07
CA ASP A 66 12.54 -9.62 -0.92
C ASP A 66 12.11 -8.21 -1.31
N ARG A 67 10.81 -7.95 -1.40
CA ARG A 67 10.25 -6.69 -1.89
C ARG A 67 9.33 -6.04 -0.87
N GLY A 68 9.06 -4.76 -1.12
CA GLY A 68 8.09 -3.99 -0.37
C GLY A 68 8.45 -3.89 1.10
N ILE A 69 7.49 -4.22 1.96
CA ILE A 69 7.68 -4.11 3.42
C ILE A 69 8.72 -5.10 3.97
N ASN A 70 9.10 -6.14 3.21
CA ASN A 70 10.12 -7.10 3.63
C ASN A 70 11.52 -6.48 3.75
N HIS A 71 11.81 -5.35 3.07
CA HIS A 71 13.02 -4.55 3.26
C HIS A 71 13.17 -4.02 4.69
N PHE A 72 12.09 -3.96 5.45
CA PHE A 72 12.12 -3.45 6.83
C PHE A 72 12.35 -4.55 7.89
N ALA A 73 12.66 -5.77 7.47
CA ALA A 73 12.83 -6.92 8.37
C ALA A 73 14.20 -6.93 9.10
N HIS A 74 14.59 -5.80 9.67
CA HIS A 74 15.83 -5.63 10.42
C HIS A 74 15.55 -5.11 11.83
N ARG A 75 16.20 -5.70 12.85
CA ARG A 75 16.10 -5.23 14.24
C ARG A 75 16.67 -3.83 14.38
N GLY A 76 15.87 -2.91 14.92
CA GLY A 76 16.23 -1.50 15.11
C GLY A 76 15.84 -0.58 13.95
N LEU A 77 15.48 -1.10 12.77
CA LEU A 77 14.97 -0.26 11.68
C LEU A 77 13.57 0.27 12.00
N MET A 78 12.68 -0.57 12.54
CA MET A 78 11.35 -0.17 12.98
C MET A 78 11.20 -0.21 14.50
N ARG A 79 10.49 0.76 15.05
CA ARG A 79 9.98 0.79 16.44
C ARG A 79 8.48 0.54 16.55
N ARG A 80 7.74 0.57 15.42
CA ARG A 80 6.29 0.39 15.36
C ARG A 80 5.86 0.05 13.94
N PHE A 81 4.93 -0.88 13.81
CA PHE A 81 4.30 -1.18 12.53
C PHE A 81 2.79 -1.11 12.62
N LEU A 82 2.15 -0.39 11.70
CA LEU A 82 0.70 -0.29 11.53
C LEU A 82 0.33 -0.69 10.10
N CYS A 83 -0.48 -1.71 9.95
CA CYS A 83 -0.87 -2.23 8.64
C CYS A 83 -2.31 -2.75 8.64
N SER A 84 -2.80 -3.15 7.47
CA SER A 84 -4.07 -3.87 7.34
C SER A 84 -3.89 -5.36 7.09
N ASN A 85 -2.72 -5.77 6.62
CA ASN A 85 -2.45 -7.15 6.21
C ASN A 85 -0.96 -7.49 6.37
N LEU A 86 -0.67 -8.69 6.84
CA LEU A 86 0.69 -9.20 7.03
C LEU A 86 1.05 -10.33 6.07
N SER A 87 0.11 -10.86 5.27
CA SER A 87 0.30 -12.08 4.47
C SER A 87 1.48 -12.02 3.49
N LEU A 88 1.87 -10.83 3.04
CA LEU A 88 2.97 -10.59 2.11
C LEU A 88 4.26 -10.10 2.79
N ALA A 89 4.33 -10.20 4.12
CA ALA A 89 5.47 -9.76 4.91
C ALA A 89 6.16 -10.94 5.65
N PRO A 90 6.52 -12.05 4.99
CA PRO A 90 7.03 -13.25 5.66
C PRO A 90 8.33 -12.99 6.43
N LYS A 91 9.17 -12.07 5.99
CA LYS A 91 10.41 -11.72 6.72
C LYS A 91 10.14 -10.96 8.02
N LEU A 92 8.99 -10.29 8.15
CA LEU A 92 8.61 -9.60 9.40
C LEU A 92 8.04 -10.54 10.44
N TYR A 93 7.48 -11.70 10.07
CA TYR A 93 6.88 -12.62 11.03
C TYR A 93 7.78 -12.99 12.22
N PRO A 94 9.05 -13.40 12.01
CA PRO A 94 9.92 -13.71 13.14
C PRO A 94 10.09 -12.53 14.10
N LEU A 95 10.24 -11.31 13.59
CA LEU A 95 10.41 -10.10 14.41
C LEU A 95 9.14 -9.73 15.18
N ILE A 96 7.97 -9.91 14.57
CA ILE A 96 6.67 -9.68 15.19
C ILE A 96 6.43 -10.70 16.31
N MET A 97 6.68 -11.98 16.04
CA MET A 97 6.52 -13.06 17.01
C MET A 97 7.51 -12.98 18.17
N ASP A 98 8.71 -12.47 17.92
CA ASP A 98 9.73 -12.18 18.94
C ASP A 98 9.44 -10.88 19.72
N ASN A 99 8.32 -10.22 19.48
CA ASN A 99 7.98 -8.95 20.12
C ASN A 99 9.03 -7.83 19.92
N THR A 100 9.75 -7.84 18.78
CA THR A 100 10.83 -6.87 18.49
C THR A 100 10.29 -5.43 18.45
N PHE A 101 9.08 -5.25 17.96
CA PHE A 101 8.37 -3.97 17.92
C PHE A 101 6.84 -4.19 18.01
N PRO A 102 6.11 -3.23 18.59
CA PRO A 102 4.65 -3.25 18.59
C PRO A 102 4.09 -3.22 17.18
N THR A 103 3.19 -4.16 16.92
CA THR A 103 2.50 -4.31 15.64
C THR A 103 1.00 -4.18 15.84
N PHE A 104 0.38 -3.35 15.02
CA PHE A 104 -1.05 -3.09 15.04
C PHE A 104 -1.66 -3.35 13.66
N MET A 105 -2.91 -3.80 13.66
CA MET A 105 -3.70 -3.95 12.45
C MET A 105 -4.99 -3.14 12.53
N MET A 106 -5.28 -2.42 11.44
CA MET A 106 -6.56 -1.73 11.23
C MET A 106 -7.25 -2.29 9.98
N PRO A 107 -8.58 -2.21 9.89
CA PRO A 107 -9.26 -2.51 8.63
C PRO A 107 -8.71 -1.65 7.49
N GLN A 108 -8.43 -2.24 6.34
CA GLN A 108 -7.81 -1.53 5.19
C GLN A 108 -8.60 -0.28 4.79
N GLY A 109 -9.94 -0.40 4.70
CA GLY A 109 -10.79 0.76 4.38
C GLY A 109 -10.71 1.88 5.42
N VAL A 110 -10.45 1.56 6.69
CA VAL A 110 -10.23 2.58 7.73
C VAL A 110 -8.89 3.28 7.51
N LEU A 111 -7.82 2.56 7.19
CA LEU A 111 -6.51 3.16 6.86
C LEU A 111 -6.58 4.03 5.60
N SER A 112 -7.31 3.59 4.57
CA SER A 112 -7.57 4.40 3.37
C SER A 112 -8.30 5.71 3.72
N HIS A 113 -9.38 5.63 4.50
CA HIS A 113 -10.07 6.82 4.99
C HIS A 113 -9.23 7.66 5.95
N MET A 114 -8.29 7.05 6.68
CA MET A 114 -7.36 7.75 7.56
C MET A 114 -6.45 8.71 6.78
N MET A 115 -5.96 8.31 5.61
CA MET A 115 -5.16 9.20 4.76
C MET A 115 -5.96 10.47 4.40
N ARG A 116 -7.24 10.32 4.03
CA ARG A 116 -8.14 11.46 3.77
C ARG A 116 -8.44 12.30 5.01
N ALA A 117 -8.57 11.66 6.17
CA ALA A 117 -8.80 12.35 7.43
C ALA A 117 -7.59 13.21 7.81
N ILE A 118 -6.38 12.67 7.73
CA ILE A 118 -5.12 13.40 7.98
C ILE A 118 -4.97 14.54 6.98
N ALA A 119 -5.18 14.26 5.68
CA ALA A 119 -5.10 15.26 4.61
C ALA A 119 -6.06 16.45 4.80
N SER A 120 -7.18 16.25 5.49
CA SER A 120 -8.16 17.29 5.77
C SER A 120 -8.15 17.81 7.21
N HIS A 121 -7.10 17.52 7.99
CA HIS A 121 -6.95 17.89 9.41
C HIS A 121 -8.14 17.47 10.29
N LYS A 122 -8.77 16.35 9.97
CA LYS A 122 -9.79 15.74 10.84
C LYS A 122 -9.13 15.02 12.01
N LEU A 123 -9.89 14.89 13.10
CA LEU A 123 -9.41 14.20 14.31
C LEU A 123 -9.12 12.71 14.09
N GLY A 124 -9.70 12.10 13.05
CA GLY A 124 -9.59 10.69 12.74
C GLY A 124 -10.80 10.17 11.97
N VAL A 125 -11.00 8.86 12.00
CA VAL A 125 -12.10 8.15 11.33
C VAL A 125 -13.08 7.62 12.37
N ILE A 126 -14.36 7.98 12.27
CA ILE A 126 -15.45 7.43 13.08
C ILE A 126 -16.28 6.51 12.20
N THR A 127 -16.43 5.24 12.59
CA THR A 127 -17.13 4.23 11.79
C THR A 127 -17.59 3.06 12.65
N LYS A 128 -18.50 2.23 12.14
CA LYS A 128 -18.86 0.94 12.74
C LYS A 128 -17.94 -0.21 12.27
N VAL A 129 -17.09 0.04 11.28
CA VAL A 129 -16.15 -0.97 10.76
C VAL A 129 -15.15 -1.36 11.85
N GLY A 130 -15.04 -2.66 12.10
CA GLY A 130 -14.19 -3.21 13.16
C GLY A 130 -14.91 -3.57 14.45
N THR A 131 -16.16 -3.11 14.67
CA THR A 131 -16.93 -3.51 15.87
C THR A 131 -17.12 -5.02 15.93
N LYS A 132 -16.95 -5.61 17.13
CA LYS A 132 -17.05 -7.06 17.40
C LYS A 132 -16.02 -7.92 16.65
N THR A 133 -14.93 -7.31 16.17
CA THR A 133 -13.77 -8.02 15.62
C THR A 133 -12.56 -7.82 16.53
N PHE A 134 -11.42 -8.43 16.23
CA PHE A 134 -10.19 -8.26 17.01
C PHE A 134 -9.72 -6.78 17.11
N VAL A 135 -10.18 -5.90 16.21
CA VAL A 135 -9.86 -4.47 16.27
C VAL A 135 -10.70 -3.72 17.31
N ASP A 136 -11.84 -4.29 17.72
CA ASP A 136 -12.67 -3.69 18.76
C ASP A 136 -11.86 -3.55 20.07
N PRO A 137 -11.79 -2.35 20.70
CA PRO A 137 -10.98 -2.14 21.90
C PRO A 137 -11.42 -2.99 23.11
N ARG A 138 -12.61 -3.57 23.07
CA ARG A 138 -13.10 -4.54 24.08
C ARG A 138 -12.57 -5.96 23.89
N ILE A 139 -11.92 -6.23 22.74
CA ILE A 139 -11.29 -7.52 22.41
C ILE A 139 -9.78 -7.31 22.43
N ASP A 140 -9.14 -7.07 21.30
CA ASP A 140 -7.68 -6.89 21.23
C ASP A 140 -7.26 -5.45 20.84
N GLY A 141 -8.21 -4.60 20.41
CA GLY A 141 -7.92 -3.22 19.99
C GLY A 141 -6.95 -3.11 18.81
N GLY A 142 -6.92 -4.14 17.94
CA GLY A 142 -6.03 -4.21 16.78
C GLY A 142 -4.57 -4.53 17.11
N LYS A 143 -4.24 -4.90 18.34
CA LYS A 143 -2.89 -5.29 18.75
C LYS A 143 -2.59 -6.72 18.29
N VAL A 144 -1.40 -6.92 17.71
CA VAL A 144 -1.01 -8.20 17.07
C VAL A 144 -0.07 -9.00 17.94
N ASN A 145 0.67 -8.35 18.84
CA ASN A 145 1.69 -9.00 19.67
C ASN A 145 1.80 -8.37 21.08
N ASP A 146 2.51 -9.04 21.99
CA ASP A 146 2.67 -8.58 23.37
C ASP A 146 3.38 -7.22 23.45
N ALA A 147 4.26 -6.92 22.50
CA ALA A 147 4.91 -5.60 22.45
C ALA A 147 3.89 -4.47 22.22
N ALA A 148 2.81 -4.70 21.48
CA ALA A 148 1.73 -3.75 21.31
C ALA A 148 0.86 -3.64 22.57
N GLU A 149 0.60 -4.76 23.26
CA GLU A 149 -0.11 -4.76 24.54
C GLU A 149 0.65 -3.96 25.62
N ASN A 150 1.95 -4.25 25.77
CA ASN A 150 2.81 -3.65 26.78
C ASN A 150 3.07 -2.16 26.56
N ARG A 151 2.93 -1.67 25.32
CA ARG A 151 3.12 -0.25 24.99
C ARG A 151 2.04 0.64 25.58
N GLY A 152 0.83 0.09 25.85
CA GLY A 152 -0.30 0.87 26.34
C GLY A 152 -0.87 1.87 25.34
N GLU A 153 -0.49 1.77 24.06
CA GLU A 153 -1.01 2.60 22.98
C GLU A 153 -2.35 2.06 22.50
N ASN A 154 -3.35 2.93 22.41
CA ASN A 154 -4.64 2.60 21.83
C ASN A 154 -4.76 3.26 20.47
N ILE A 155 -4.92 2.43 19.43
CA ILE A 155 -5.12 2.88 18.02
C ILE A 155 -6.59 3.01 17.68
N VAL A 156 -7.48 2.64 18.58
CA VAL A 156 -8.94 2.66 18.40
C VAL A 156 -9.62 2.87 19.75
N GLU A 157 -10.70 3.64 19.77
CA GLU A 157 -11.52 3.95 20.91
C GLU A 157 -13.00 3.63 20.63
N LEU A 158 -13.74 3.27 21.69
CA LEU A 158 -15.19 3.10 21.59
C LEU A 158 -15.88 4.44 21.88
N LEU A 159 -16.79 4.85 20.99
CA LEU A 159 -17.61 6.04 21.16
C LEU A 159 -19.09 5.67 21.18
N ASP A 160 -19.87 6.29 22.06
CA ASP A 160 -21.33 6.36 21.94
C ASP A 160 -21.72 7.68 21.27
N LEU A 161 -22.39 7.60 20.15
CA LEU A 161 -22.97 8.76 19.46
C LEU A 161 -24.47 8.54 19.26
N HIS A 162 -25.27 9.32 19.98
CA HIS A 162 -26.73 9.25 19.93
C HIS A 162 -27.31 7.85 20.24
N GLY A 163 -26.73 7.14 21.21
CA GLY A 163 -27.16 5.80 21.61
C GLY A 163 -26.74 4.69 20.63
N SER A 164 -25.78 4.96 19.76
CA SER A 164 -25.16 3.97 18.88
C SER A 164 -23.66 3.91 19.10
N GLU A 165 -23.14 2.68 19.15
CA GLU A 165 -21.70 2.45 19.29
C GLU A 165 -20.97 2.63 17.96
N TYR A 166 -19.84 3.33 18.00
CA TYR A 166 -18.90 3.54 16.91
C TYR A 166 -17.48 3.32 17.41
N LEU A 167 -16.59 3.02 16.48
CA LEU A 167 -15.14 3.04 16.72
C LEU A 167 -14.57 4.35 16.20
N PHE A 168 -13.71 4.95 16.98
CA PHE A 168 -12.91 6.12 16.62
C PHE A 168 -11.45 5.70 16.47
N TYR A 169 -10.90 5.95 15.30
CA TYR A 169 -9.50 5.73 14.98
C TYR A 169 -8.81 7.10 14.89
N PRO A 170 -7.97 7.47 15.88
CA PRO A 170 -7.32 8.77 15.91
C PRO A 170 -6.37 8.99 14.74
N ALA A 171 -6.36 10.21 14.19
CA ALA A 171 -5.37 10.61 13.20
C ALA A 171 -3.98 10.74 13.83
N PHE A 172 -2.95 10.56 13.01
CA PHE A 172 -1.54 10.65 13.40
C PHE A 172 -0.75 11.42 12.32
N PRO A 173 0.36 12.09 12.69
CA PRO A 173 1.18 12.80 11.71
C PRO A 173 2.00 11.82 10.86
N ILE A 174 2.28 12.23 9.61
CA ILE A 174 3.13 11.52 8.65
C ILE A 174 4.32 12.40 8.31
N ASP A 175 5.55 11.94 8.61
CA ASP A 175 6.77 12.68 8.31
C ASP A 175 7.26 12.44 6.88
N VAL A 176 7.02 11.24 6.35
CA VAL A 176 7.43 10.84 5.00
C VAL A 176 6.33 10.02 4.35
N ALA A 177 5.90 10.41 3.15
CA ALA A 177 5.10 9.57 2.27
C ALA A 177 5.98 9.03 1.13
N ILE A 178 5.91 7.72 0.89
CA ILE A 178 6.56 7.02 -0.22
C ILE A 178 5.46 6.47 -1.10
N ILE A 179 5.34 7.01 -2.32
CA ILE A 179 4.31 6.65 -3.28
C ILE A 179 4.91 6.30 -4.65
N LYS A 180 4.17 5.55 -5.45
CA LYS A 180 4.55 5.19 -6.83
C LYS A 180 3.61 5.86 -7.82
N GLY A 181 4.19 6.42 -8.88
CA GLY A 181 3.48 6.92 -10.07
C GLY A 181 4.05 6.33 -11.34
N SER A 182 3.38 6.54 -12.45
CA SER A 182 3.82 6.09 -13.78
C SER A 182 4.77 7.09 -14.41
N ILE A 183 4.37 8.35 -14.48
CA ILE A 183 5.10 9.43 -15.16
C ILE A 183 5.17 10.66 -14.24
N ALA A 184 6.32 11.31 -14.22
CA ALA A 184 6.46 12.67 -13.71
C ALA A 184 6.80 13.63 -14.84
N ASP A 185 6.23 14.83 -14.84
CA ASP A 185 6.80 15.93 -15.63
C ASP A 185 7.87 16.70 -14.86
N ARG A 186 8.64 17.55 -15.55
CA ARG A 186 9.71 18.34 -14.92
C ARG A 186 9.20 19.41 -13.95
N ASP A 187 7.89 19.64 -13.88
CA ASP A 187 7.27 20.50 -12.87
C ASP A 187 6.98 19.72 -11.57
N GLY A 188 7.04 18.38 -11.63
CA GLY A 188 6.76 17.47 -10.50
C GLY A 188 5.31 17.02 -10.42
N ASN A 189 4.51 17.20 -11.47
CA ASN A 189 3.20 16.60 -11.58
C ASN A 189 3.34 15.10 -11.87
N ILE A 190 2.50 14.29 -11.24
CA ILE A 190 2.54 12.82 -11.32
C ILE A 190 1.25 12.28 -11.92
N SER A 191 1.38 11.32 -12.83
CA SER A 191 0.28 10.51 -13.33
C SER A 191 0.46 9.04 -12.94
N ILE A 192 -0.62 8.26 -13.04
CA ILE A 192 -0.65 6.83 -12.67
C ILE A 192 -1.27 5.96 -13.75
N GLU A 193 -1.37 6.43 -14.97
CA GLU A 193 -2.09 5.78 -16.07
C GLU A 193 -1.53 4.43 -16.48
N LYS A 194 -0.29 4.11 -16.09
CA LYS A 194 0.33 2.79 -16.35
C LYS A 194 0.28 1.85 -15.15
N GLU A 195 -0.18 2.33 -14.00
CA GLU A 195 -0.40 1.47 -12.85
C GLU A 195 -1.62 0.56 -13.06
N ALA A 196 -1.56 -0.66 -12.55
CA ALA A 196 -2.67 -1.61 -12.66
C ALA A 196 -3.88 -1.24 -11.80
N ILE A 197 -3.66 -0.42 -10.78
CA ILE A 197 -4.69 0.00 -9.81
C ILE A 197 -4.50 1.45 -9.41
N HIS A 198 -5.59 2.06 -8.97
CA HIS A 198 -5.60 3.38 -8.36
C HIS A 198 -5.83 3.19 -6.85
N ILE A 199 -4.93 3.67 -6.03
CA ILE A 199 -4.97 3.55 -4.57
C ILE A 199 -4.86 4.94 -3.90
N GLU A 200 -4.18 5.09 -2.78
CA GLU A 200 -4.19 6.31 -1.96
C GLU A 200 -3.07 7.31 -2.32
N GLN A 201 -2.53 7.32 -3.54
CA GLN A 201 -1.39 8.17 -3.93
C GLN A 201 -1.63 9.65 -3.60
N PHE A 202 -2.76 10.20 -4.01
CA PHE A 202 -3.09 11.59 -3.76
C PHE A 202 -3.33 11.87 -2.27
N GLU A 203 -4.13 11.03 -1.62
CA GLU A 203 -4.51 11.19 -0.22
C GLU A 203 -3.30 11.07 0.71
N MET A 204 -2.38 10.14 0.43
CA MET A 204 -1.17 9.95 1.21
C MET A 204 -0.19 11.11 1.04
N ALA A 205 -0.01 11.59 -0.21
CA ALA A 205 0.79 12.79 -0.47
C ALA A 205 0.22 14.01 0.27
N ALA A 206 -1.09 14.23 0.20
CA ALA A 206 -1.75 15.33 0.90
C ALA A 206 -1.67 15.18 2.43
N ALA A 207 -1.80 13.95 2.95
CA ALA A 207 -1.68 13.68 4.38
C ALA A 207 -0.28 14.01 4.92
N ALA A 208 0.78 13.57 4.24
CA ALA A 208 2.15 13.91 4.63
C ALA A 208 2.39 15.41 4.53
N ARG A 209 1.97 16.04 3.45
CA ARG A 209 2.12 17.49 3.25
C ARG A 209 1.45 18.30 4.34
N ASN A 210 0.22 17.94 4.71
CA ASN A 210 -0.54 18.62 5.76
C ASN A 210 -0.05 18.27 7.18
N SER A 211 0.74 17.23 7.33
CA SER A 211 1.47 16.92 8.57
C SER A 211 2.80 17.68 8.69
N GLY A 212 3.21 18.45 7.67
CA GLY A 212 4.52 19.09 7.61
C GLY A 212 5.66 18.15 7.17
N GLY A 213 5.33 16.98 6.67
CA GLY A 213 6.25 15.98 6.17
C GLY A 213 6.65 16.20 4.71
N ILE A 214 7.42 15.25 4.18
CA ILE A 214 7.91 15.23 2.80
C ILE A 214 7.26 14.10 1.99
N VAL A 215 7.14 14.34 0.68
CA VAL A 215 6.56 13.39 -0.27
C VAL A 215 7.60 12.97 -1.30
N MET A 216 7.88 11.68 -1.37
CA MET A 216 8.79 11.04 -2.31
C MET A 216 7.99 10.17 -3.27
N VAL A 217 8.20 10.38 -4.57
CA VAL A 217 7.48 9.65 -5.61
C VAL A 217 8.48 8.94 -6.52
N GLN A 218 8.40 7.62 -6.56
CA GLN A 218 9.09 6.84 -7.58
C GLN A 218 8.22 6.76 -8.85
N VAL A 219 8.82 7.00 -10.02
CA VAL A 219 8.13 6.96 -11.31
C VAL A 219 8.92 6.14 -12.32
N ASP A 220 8.24 5.63 -13.33
CA ASP A 220 8.89 4.87 -14.41
C ASP A 220 9.60 5.80 -15.40
N ARG A 221 9.02 6.97 -15.65
CA ARG A 221 9.53 7.90 -16.66
C ARG A 221 9.35 9.35 -16.25
N ILE A 222 10.31 10.17 -16.65
CA ILE A 222 10.27 11.63 -16.54
C ILE A 222 10.08 12.21 -17.94
N VAL A 223 9.14 13.13 -18.10
CA VAL A 223 8.83 13.85 -19.36
C VAL A 223 9.07 15.35 -19.20
N ASP A 224 9.06 16.09 -20.30
CA ASP A 224 9.26 17.53 -20.28
C ASP A 224 8.11 18.27 -19.58
N HIS A 225 8.34 19.55 -19.28
CA HIS A 225 7.36 20.46 -18.69
C HIS A 225 6.02 20.41 -19.43
N GLY A 226 4.94 20.20 -18.68
CA GLY A 226 3.61 20.08 -19.22
C GLY A 226 3.39 18.83 -20.13
N GLY A 227 4.28 17.85 -20.04
CA GLY A 227 4.18 16.60 -20.82
C GLY A 227 3.08 15.66 -20.37
N ILE A 228 2.46 15.92 -19.22
CA ILE A 228 1.29 15.19 -18.72
C ILE A 228 0.04 16.01 -19.03
N HIS A 229 -0.97 15.37 -19.63
CA HIS A 229 -2.26 16.04 -19.81
C HIS A 229 -2.85 16.44 -18.47
N PRO A 230 -3.32 17.69 -18.23
CA PRO A 230 -3.75 18.17 -16.92
C PRO A 230 -4.80 17.30 -16.22
N GLN A 231 -5.70 16.68 -16.97
CA GLN A 231 -6.72 15.77 -16.42
C GLN A 231 -6.16 14.40 -15.98
N MET A 232 -4.93 14.06 -16.40
CA MET A 232 -4.23 12.83 -16.00
C MET A 232 -3.32 13.04 -14.78
N VAL A 233 -3.16 14.27 -14.32
CA VAL A 233 -2.40 14.56 -13.12
C VAL A 233 -3.16 14.03 -11.90
N THR A 234 -2.62 12.98 -11.29
CA THR A 234 -3.17 12.38 -10.07
C THR A 234 -2.63 13.07 -8.82
N VAL A 235 -1.29 13.31 -8.77
CA VAL A 235 -0.67 14.04 -7.67
C VAL A 235 -0.04 15.32 -8.23
N PRO A 236 -0.60 16.49 -7.92
CA PRO A 236 -0.07 17.76 -8.41
C PRO A 236 1.29 18.09 -7.76
N SER A 237 2.13 18.78 -8.50
CA SER A 237 3.48 19.16 -8.08
C SER A 237 3.54 19.93 -6.75
N THR A 238 2.46 20.59 -6.35
CA THR A 238 2.35 21.29 -5.05
C THR A 238 2.44 20.35 -3.85
N LEU A 239 2.16 19.07 -4.04
CA LEU A 239 2.23 18.04 -3.01
C LEU A 239 3.54 17.23 -3.05
N VAL A 240 4.35 17.34 -4.12
CA VAL A 240 5.54 16.51 -4.34
C VAL A 240 6.81 17.28 -3.97
N ASP A 241 7.66 16.70 -3.15
CA ASP A 241 8.96 17.26 -2.80
C ASP A 241 10.09 16.63 -3.62
N TYR A 242 10.05 15.32 -3.82
CA TYR A 242 11.11 14.56 -4.49
C TYR A 242 10.53 13.58 -5.51
N VAL A 243 11.14 13.54 -6.68
CA VAL A 243 10.84 12.58 -7.75
C VAL A 243 12.07 11.70 -7.96
N ILE A 244 11.86 10.41 -7.96
CA ILE A 244 12.87 9.36 -8.15
C ILE A 244 12.49 8.57 -9.40
N GLN A 245 13.39 8.49 -10.38
CA GLN A 245 13.20 7.60 -11.50
C GLN A 245 13.58 6.18 -11.10
N GLY A 246 12.65 5.24 -11.26
CA GLY A 246 12.87 3.82 -10.97
C GLY A 246 13.90 3.20 -11.92
N THR A 247 14.64 2.22 -11.41
CA THR A 247 15.60 1.44 -12.19
C THR A 247 14.89 0.41 -13.07
N PRO A 248 15.50 -0.03 -14.18
CA PRO A 248 15.00 -1.17 -14.94
C PRO A 248 14.79 -2.39 -14.02
N GLY A 249 13.65 -3.07 -14.14
CA GLY A 249 13.25 -4.14 -13.21
C GLY A 249 12.40 -3.68 -12.02
N ASN A 250 12.40 -2.38 -11.68
CA ASN A 250 11.54 -1.75 -10.67
C ASN A 250 10.65 -0.65 -11.25
N THR A 251 10.40 -0.68 -12.56
CA THR A 251 9.47 0.18 -13.28
C THR A 251 8.27 -0.63 -13.76
N GLY A 252 7.11 0.02 -13.88
CA GLY A 252 5.88 -0.60 -14.34
C GLY A 252 5.09 -1.34 -13.24
N GLN A 253 4.31 -2.32 -13.68
CA GLN A 253 3.32 -3.04 -12.85
C GLN A 253 3.93 -4.28 -12.19
N HIS A 254 4.94 -4.13 -11.36
CA HIS A 254 5.67 -5.27 -10.83
C HIS A 254 4.93 -6.01 -9.72
N PHE A 255 4.14 -7.01 -10.10
CA PHE A 255 3.64 -7.99 -9.14
C PHE A 255 4.77 -8.92 -8.64
N ILE A 256 5.64 -9.32 -9.54
CA ILE A 256 6.85 -10.11 -9.27
C ILE A 256 8.08 -9.44 -9.92
N PRO A 257 9.31 -9.72 -9.46
CA PRO A 257 10.53 -9.23 -10.10
C PRO A 257 10.60 -9.60 -11.57
N ASP A 258 11.18 -8.71 -12.38
CA ASP A 258 11.40 -8.91 -13.82
C ASP A 258 10.13 -9.22 -14.63
N GLN A 259 8.97 -8.90 -14.10
CA GLN A 259 7.73 -9.02 -14.84
C GLN A 259 7.65 -7.94 -15.91
N ASP A 260 7.34 -8.34 -17.14
CA ASP A 260 7.05 -7.43 -18.24
C ASP A 260 5.81 -6.57 -17.91
N PHE A 261 5.79 -5.37 -18.45
CA PHE A 261 4.62 -4.52 -18.44
C PHE A 261 3.45 -5.19 -19.15
N VAL A 262 2.30 -5.25 -18.51
CA VAL A 262 1.07 -5.86 -19.04
C VAL A 262 0.05 -4.78 -19.37
N PRO A 263 -0.07 -4.36 -20.65
CA PRO A 263 -0.91 -3.22 -21.02
C PRO A 263 -2.39 -3.38 -20.68
N SER A 264 -2.89 -4.61 -20.65
CA SER A 264 -4.28 -4.88 -20.29
C SER A 264 -4.62 -4.59 -18.84
N TRP A 265 -3.63 -4.57 -17.92
CA TRP A 265 -3.86 -4.27 -16.51
C TRP A 265 -4.14 -2.79 -16.25
N CYS A 266 -3.64 -1.90 -17.10
CA CYS A 266 -3.94 -0.45 -17.01
C CYS A 266 -4.99 0.00 -18.04
N GLY A 267 -5.49 -0.92 -18.88
CA GLY A 267 -6.50 -0.62 -19.89
C GLY A 267 -5.97 -0.09 -21.22
N ASP A 268 -4.65 -0.07 -21.43
CA ASP A 268 -4.03 0.30 -22.71
C ASP A 268 -4.42 -0.67 -23.83
N GLU A 269 -4.63 -1.93 -23.49
CA GLU A 269 -5.08 -2.97 -24.41
C GLU A 269 -6.29 -3.71 -23.82
N LYS A 270 -7.12 -4.21 -24.71
CA LYS A 270 -8.21 -5.13 -24.36
C LYS A 270 -7.89 -6.50 -24.92
N ILE A 271 -7.89 -7.51 -24.06
CA ILE A 271 -7.73 -8.89 -24.49
C ILE A 271 -9.07 -9.37 -25.05
N PRO A 272 -9.13 -9.82 -26.32
CA PRO A 272 -10.33 -10.42 -26.86
C PRO A 272 -10.75 -11.64 -26.04
N PHE A 273 -12.04 -11.81 -25.83
CA PHE A 273 -12.58 -12.89 -24.98
C PHE A 273 -12.08 -14.29 -25.41
N GLY A 274 -11.99 -14.51 -26.74
CA GLY A 274 -11.52 -15.78 -27.30
C GLY A 274 -10.02 -16.07 -27.12
N ASP A 275 -9.23 -15.08 -26.68
CA ASP A 275 -7.79 -15.24 -26.44
C ASP A 275 -7.47 -15.61 -24.98
N ILE A 276 -8.49 -15.62 -24.12
CA ILE A 276 -8.34 -16.05 -22.71
C ILE A 276 -8.15 -17.57 -22.72
N LYS A 277 -6.99 -18.03 -22.24
CA LYS A 277 -6.69 -19.45 -22.20
C LYS A 277 -7.58 -20.16 -21.17
N PRO A 278 -8.21 -21.28 -21.54
CA PRO A 278 -8.98 -22.08 -20.60
C PRO A 278 -8.14 -22.56 -19.43
N LEU A 279 -8.73 -22.61 -18.25
CA LEU A 279 -8.12 -23.24 -17.08
C LEU A 279 -7.82 -24.74 -17.38
N PRO A 280 -6.68 -25.27 -16.90
CA PRO A 280 -6.41 -26.70 -16.99
C PRO A 280 -7.46 -27.48 -16.22
N LEU A 281 -7.87 -28.65 -16.76
CA LEU A 281 -8.84 -29.50 -16.08
C LEU A 281 -8.17 -30.23 -14.91
N ASP A 282 -8.27 -29.62 -13.74
CA ASP A 282 -7.78 -30.16 -12.47
C ASP A 282 -8.84 -30.00 -11.37
N THR A 283 -8.49 -30.34 -10.13
CA THR A 283 -9.37 -30.21 -8.97
C THR A 283 -9.83 -28.75 -8.76
N HIS A 284 -8.97 -27.76 -9.02
CA HIS A 284 -9.31 -26.35 -8.87
C HIS A 284 -10.41 -25.95 -9.86
N LYS A 285 -10.27 -26.34 -11.14
CA LYS A 285 -11.30 -26.07 -12.16
C LYS A 285 -12.64 -26.71 -11.80
N VAL A 286 -12.63 -27.94 -11.27
CA VAL A 286 -13.86 -28.63 -10.83
C VAL A 286 -14.54 -27.84 -9.70
N ILE A 287 -13.79 -27.35 -8.72
CA ILE A 287 -14.30 -26.50 -7.64
C ILE A 287 -14.88 -25.20 -8.20
N CYS A 288 -14.17 -24.53 -9.12
CA CYS A 288 -14.62 -23.30 -9.74
C CYS A 288 -15.91 -23.52 -10.54
N ARG A 289 -16.00 -24.59 -11.34
CA ARG A 289 -17.21 -24.93 -12.07
C ARG A 289 -18.41 -25.19 -11.15
N ARG A 290 -18.20 -25.85 -10.01
CA ARG A 290 -19.26 -26.01 -9.04
C ARG A 290 -19.72 -24.66 -8.48
N ALA A 291 -18.80 -23.74 -8.19
CA ALA A 291 -19.13 -22.39 -7.74
C ALA A 291 -19.87 -21.58 -8.82
N CYS A 292 -19.49 -21.70 -10.09
CA CYS A 292 -20.17 -21.03 -11.20
C CYS A 292 -21.67 -21.35 -11.27
N MET A 293 -22.08 -22.52 -10.85
CA MET A 293 -23.52 -22.92 -10.82
C MET A 293 -24.38 -22.08 -9.86
N GLU A 294 -23.76 -21.35 -8.93
CA GLU A 294 -24.46 -20.46 -8.00
C GLU A 294 -24.54 -19.02 -8.52
N VAL A 295 -23.83 -18.69 -9.60
CA VAL A 295 -23.74 -17.33 -10.16
C VAL A 295 -24.80 -17.14 -11.24
N ARG A 296 -25.43 -15.97 -11.24
CA ARG A 296 -26.46 -15.58 -12.21
C ARG A 296 -26.01 -14.34 -12.98
N ALA A 297 -26.49 -14.20 -14.20
CA ALA A 297 -26.25 -13.00 -14.99
C ALA A 297 -26.71 -11.73 -14.21
N GLY A 298 -25.80 -10.77 -14.09
CA GLY A 298 -26.04 -9.52 -13.34
C GLY A 298 -25.64 -9.56 -11.85
N ASP A 299 -25.15 -10.68 -11.34
CA ASP A 299 -24.64 -10.74 -9.96
C ASP A 299 -23.35 -9.95 -9.79
N PHE A 300 -23.19 -9.29 -8.65
CA PHE A 300 -21.95 -8.69 -8.21
C PHE A 300 -21.21 -9.66 -7.29
N MET A 301 -20.02 -10.04 -7.66
CA MET A 301 -19.21 -10.99 -6.90
C MET A 301 -17.98 -10.35 -6.28
N ASN A 302 -17.65 -10.75 -5.05
CA ASN A 302 -16.35 -10.51 -4.45
C ASN A 302 -15.63 -11.86 -4.34
N LEU A 303 -14.53 -11.99 -5.09
CA LEU A 303 -13.76 -13.24 -5.16
C LEU A 303 -12.52 -13.12 -4.26
N GLY A 304 -12.32 -14.13 -3.40
CA GLY A 304 -11.12 -14.23 -2.56
C GLY A 304 -9.88 -14.62 -3.38
N ILE A 305 -8.70 -14.27 -2.87
CA ILE A 305 -7.42 -14.66 -3.45
C ILE A 305 -7.24 -16.19 -3.34
N GLY A 306 -6.76 -16.81 -4.42
CA GLY A 306 -6.58 -18.25 -4.53
C GLY A 306 -7.63 -18.90 -5.45
N ILE A 307 -8.12 -20.09 -5.14
CA ILE A 307 -9.09 -20.82 -5.98
C ILE A 307 -10.32 -19.96 -6.37
N PRO A 308 -10.92 -19.14 -5.48
CA PRO A 308 -12.07 -18.33 -5.86
C PRO A 308 -11.82 -17.34 -7.01
N MET A 309 -10.59 -16.85 -7.20
CA MET A 309 -10.27 -15.97 -8.33
C MET A 309 -10.52 -16.63 -9.67
N ASN A 310 -10.25 -17.92 -9.78
CA ASN A 310 -10.44 -18.71 -11.00
C ASN A 310 -11.92 -18.96 -11.34
N VAL A 311 -12.86 -18.59 -10.46
CA VAL A 311 -14.30 -18.66 -10.78
C VAL A 311 -14.64 -17.72 -11.94
N SER A 312 -14.01 -16.53 -12.00
CA SER A 312 -14.21 -15.60 -13.12
C SER A 312 -13.72 -16.17 -14.45
N GLU A 313 -12.58 -16.89 -14.44
CA GLU A 313 -12.05 -17.54 -15.63
C GLU A 313 -12.96 -18.71 -16.07
N ALA A 314 -13.41 -19.54 -15.11
CA ALA A 314 -14.33 -20.65 -15.39
C ALA A 314 -15.68 -20.16 -15.94
N LEU A 315 -16.22 -19.03 -15.44
CA LEU A 315 -17.42 -18.40 -15.98
C LEU A 315 -17.20 -17.93 -17.43
N ASN A 316 -16.06 -17.35 -17.72
CA ASN A 316 -15.70 -16.89 -19.07
C ASN A 316 -15.60 -18.03 -20.07
N GLU A 317 -15.23 -19.24 -19.63
CA GLU A 317 -15.16 -20.41 -20.52
C GLU A 317 -16.53 -21.03 -20.82
N GLU A 318 -17.48 -20.86 -19.96
CA GLU A 318 -18.79 -21.56 -20.04
C GLU A 318 -19.91 -20.65 -20.60
N GLY A 319 -19.63 -19.32 -20.83
CA GLY A 319 -20.58 -18.36 -21.37
C GLY A 319 -21.54 -17.82 -20.33
#